data_88a3169fe8dd9b0dc2edc367e3c50f93
#
_entry.id   88a3169fe8dd9b0dc2edc367e3c50f93
#
_cell.length_a   1.000
_cell.length_b   1.000
_cell.length_c   1.000
_cell.angle_alpha   90.00
_cell.angle_beta   90.00
_cell.angle_gamma   90.00
#
_symmetry.space_group_name_H-M   'P 1'
#
loop_
_entity.id
_entity.type
_entity.pdbx_description
1 polymer ?
#
loop_
_entity_poly.entity_id
_entity_poly.type
_entity_poly.pdbx_seq_one_letter_code
_entity_poly.pdbx_strand_id
1 'polypeptide(L)'
;GGPLKTLNVSHSFVAEGAQAAGASQQIVVEALAEEIQKAGGRIFYNTTAVQLDREGDNTGRVTGCVAKHDGEYTRYKATKGVVLATGGYGKDVAFRSAQDPRLDETVGCTNFEGATAHGLKVALDAGVMGMQLDQIQCYPYTSPEEDSFGCAATWIEAESAYAPTIDPTTGKRFVNELTDRKRFCDAMFEVGTPLLQIGSVDNVPDWCAESLENALAAGVTREFSSLEEIASEFDVPLDGLKAQMDSYNACVTAGEDTEFGKLFNPDAKPVVTAPYYVTRAWPKVHHCMGGVKTDIDCRVIGNDLEPIVGLYGAGEAT
;
A
#
# COMPACT_ATOMS: atom_id res chain seq x y z
N GLY A 1 -1.47 2.31 -18.56
CA GLY A 1 -1.77 0.90 -18.50
C GLY A 1 -1.26 0.30 -17.21
N GLY A 2 -1.83 -0.80 -16.79
CA GLY A 2 -1.30 -1.59 -15.69
C GLY A 2 -0.22 -2.57 -16.17
N PRO A 3 0.37 -3.36 -15.25
CA PRO A 3 1.39 -4.35 -15.60
C PRO A 3 0.90 -5.42 -16.60
N LEU A 4 -0.41 -5.67 -16.63
CA LEU A 4 -1.04 -6.52 -17.65
C LEU A 4 -1.72 -5.66 -18.71
N LYS A 5 -1.15 -5.56 -19.90
CA LYS A 5 -1.73 -4.79 -21.01
C LYS A 5 -3.13 -5.27 -21.42
N THR A 6 -3.46 -6.52 -21.13
CA THR A 6 -4.76 -7.15 -21.44
C THR A 6 -5.85 -6.86 -20.41
N LEU A 7 -5.47 -6.39 -19.21
CA LEU A 7 -6.38 -6.10 -18.10
C LEU A 7 -6.31 -4.62 -17.68
N ASN A 8 -6.36 -3.72 -18.65
CA ASN A 8 -6.29 -2.28 -18.40
C ASN A 8 -7.63 -1.76 -17.84
N VAL A 9 -7.82 -1.88 -16.54
CA VAL A 9 -9.03 -1.44 -15.82
C VAL A 9 -8.76 -0.29 -14.84
N SER A 10 -7.51 0.21 -14.78
CA SER A 10 -7.18 1.34 -13.92
C SER A 10 -7.23 2.67 -14.68
N HIS A 11 -7.78 3.68 -14.02
CA HIS A 11 -7.70 5.06 -14.47
C HIS A 11 -6.73 5.80 -13.56
N SER A 12 -5.58 6.17 -14.12
CA SER A 12 -4.60 6.98 -13.43
C SER A 12 -4.51 8.33 -14.09
N PHE A 13 -4.42 9.38 -13.28
CA PHE A 13 -4.14 10.71 -13.78
C PHE A 13 -2.80 11.18 -13.22
N VAL A 14 -2.00 11.84 -14.06
CA VAL A 14 -0.77 12.49 -13.67
C VAL A 14 -0.92 13.96 -13.99
N ALA A 15 -0.79 14.81 -12.98
CA ALA A 15 -0.87 16.25 -13.17
C ALA A 15 0.35 16.74 -13.96
N GLU A 16 0.16 17.76 -14.81
CA GLU A 16 1.25 18.38 -15.53
C GLU A 16 2.33 18.89 -14.56
N GLY A 17 3.58 18.51 -14.78
CA GLY A 17 4.72 18.83 -13.91
C GLY A 17 4.93 17.87 -12.72
N ALA A 18 4.08 16.87 -12.53
CA ALA A 18 4.32 15.84 -11.52
C ALA A 18 5.39 14.85 -12.00
N GLN A 19 6.45 14.69 -11.21
CA GLN A 19 7.60 13.84 -11.56
C GLN A 19 7.54 12.42 -10.98
N ALA A 20 6.56 12.14 -10.12
CA ALA A 20 6.44 10.83 -9.47
C ALA A 20 4.98 10.46 -9.19
N ALA A 21 4.72 9.16 -9.05
CA ALA A 21 3.47 8.66 -8.50
C ALA A 21 3.26 9.27 -7.09
N GLY A 22 2.08 9.81 -6.82
CA GLY A 22 1.77 10.50 -5.56
C GLY A 22 1.95 12.02 -5.60
N ALA A 23 2.82 12.59 -6.43
CA ALA A 23 2.93 14.04 -6.59
C ALA A 23 1.62 14.67 -7.12
N SER A 24 0.86 13.94 -7.93
CA SER A 24 -0.45 14.35 -8.42
C SER A 24 -1.47 14.53 -7.30
N GLN A 25 -1.44 13.69 -6.26
CA GLN A 25 -2.34 13.81 -5.11
C GLN A 25 -2.03 15.06 -4.29
N GLN A 26 -0.76 15.39 -4.11
CA GLN A 26 -0.36 16.62 -3.43
C GLN A 26 -0.93 17.87 -4.14
N ILE A 27 -0.81 17.94 -5.46
CA ILE A 27 -1.35 19.05 -6.28
C ILE A 27 -2.87 19.18 -6.09
N VAL A 28 -3.60 18.05 -6.06
CA VAL A 28 -5.04 18.06 -5.80
C VAL A 28 -5.37 18.58 -4.41
N VAL A 29 -4.65 18.11 -3.39
CA VAL A 29 -4.89 18.54 -1.99
C VAL A 29 -4.57 20.01 -1.82
N GLU A 30 -3.50 20.52 -2.41
CA GLU A 30 -3.15 21.95 -2.38
C GLU A 30 -4.21 22.81 -3.06
N ALA A 31 -4.68 22.42 -4.25
CA ALA A 31 -5.76 23.12 -4.95
C ALA A 31 -7.06 23.14 -4.14
N LEU A 32 -7.44 22.02 -3.52
CA LEU A 32 -8.62 21.95 -2.64
C LEU A 32 -8.46 22.83 -1.40
N ALA A 33 -7.26 22.87 -0.80
CA ALA A 33 -6.98 23.74 0.35
C ALA A 33 -7.13 25.23 0.00
N GLU A 34 -6.65 25.64 -1.18
CA GLU A 34 -6.86 26.99 -1.68
C GLU A 34 -8.35 27.32 -1.87
N GLU A 35 -9.13 26.43 -2.47
CA GLU A 35 -10.56 26.63 -2.69
C GLU A 35 -11.35 26.71 -1.37
N ILE A 36 -10.98 25.91 -0.36
CA ILE A 36 -11.55 26.01 0.99
C ILE A 36 -11.30 27.40 1.57
N GLN A 37 -10.09 27.94 1.46
CA GLN A 37 -9.73 29.25 1.97
C GLN A 37 -10.45 30.38 1.21
N LYS A 38 -10.54 30.29 -0.13
CA LYS A 38 -11.29 31.24 -0.97
C LYS A 38 -12.78 31.26 -0.61
N ALA A 39 -13.35 30.13 -0.22
CA ALA A 39 -14.72 30.00 0.26
C ALA A 39 -14.92 30.49 1.71
N GLY A 40 -13.88 31.04 2.37
CA GLY A 40 -13.91 31.51 3.76
C GLY A 40 -13.76 30.40 4.81
N GLY A 41 -13.40 29.18 4.38
CA GLY A 41 -13.05 28.09 5.28
C GLY A 41 -11.69 28.34 5.95
N ARG A 42 -11.43 27.60 7.03
CA ARG A 42 -10.17 27.67 7.79
C ARG A 42 -9.55 26.31 7.92
N ILE A 43 -8.24 26.24 7.76
CA ILE A 43 -7.43 25.01 7.96
C ILE A 43 -6.55 25.27 9.18
N PHE A 44 -6.59 24.35 10.14
CA PHE A 44 -5.79 24.39 11.37
C PHE A 44 -4.76 23.27 11.29
N TYR A 45 -3.50 23.63 11.00
CA TYR A 45 -2.38 22.69 10.99
C TYR A 45 -1.93 22.37 12.41
N ASN A 46 -1.22 21.24 12.58
CA ASN A 46 -0.69 20.78 13.87
C ASN A 46 -1.76 20.75 14.99
N THR A 47 -3.00 20.45 14.59
CA THR A 47 -4.17 20.50 15.48
C THR A 47 -4.83 19.13 15.48
N THR A 48 -4.72 18.42 16.59
CA THR A 48 -5.14 17.03 16.74
C THR A 48 -6.48 16.95 17.46
N ALA A 49 -7.51 16.36 16.83
CA ALA A 49 -8.78 16.09 17.49
C ALA A 49 -8.56 15.03 18.61
N VAL A 50 -9.02 15.31 19.81
CA VAL A 50 -8.82 14.44 20.98
C VAL A 50 -10.13 13.94 21.57
N GLN A 51 -11.27 14.50 21.17
CA GLN A 51 -12.59 14.10 21.66
C GLN A 51 -13.66 14.57 20.66
N LEU A 52 -14.69 13.75 20.46
CA LEU A 52 -15.96 14.21 19.86
C LEU A 52 -16.90 14.62 20.97
N ASP A 53 -17.50 15.82 20.83
CA ASP A 53 -18.53 16.30 21.77
C ASP A 53 -19.90 15.77 21.36
N ARG A 54 -20.62 15.15 22.30
CA ARG A 54 -22.02 14.73 22.14
C ARG A 54 -22.91 15.44 23.14
N GLU A 55 -24.22 15.47 22.90
CA GLU A 55 -25.21 16.11 23.79
C GLU A 55 -25.30 15.41 25.14
N GLY A 56 -25.19 14.07 25.18
CA GLY A 56 -25.15 13.25 26.37
C GLY A 56 -23.82 12.48 26.48
N ASP A 57 -23.70 11.67 27.50
CA ASP A 57 -22.55 10.79 27.71
C ASP A 57 -22.55 9.67 26.65
N ASN A 58 -21.77 9.86 25.59
CA ASN A 58 -21.72 9.02 24.39
C ASN A 58 -23.10 8.78 23.74
N THR A 59 -24.02 9.71 23.91
CA THR A 59 -25.39 9.64 23.34
C THR A 59 -25.80 10.96 22.69
N GLY A 60 -26.88 10.94 21.92
CA GLY A 60 -27.41 12.13 21.24
C GLY A 60 -26.55 12.59 20.07
N ARG A 61 -26.78 13.83 19.69
CA ARG A 61 -26.11 14.46 18.54
C ARG A 61 -24.64 14.76 18.78
N VAL A 62 -23.79 14.62 17.77
CA VAL A 62 -22.45 15.20 17.77
C VAL A 62 -22.56 16.72 17.55
N THR A 63 -22.00 17.49 18.49
CA THR A 63 -22.09 18.94 18.55
C THR A 63 -20.76 19.64 18.27
N GLY A 64 -19.69 18.87 18.06
CA GLY A 64 -18.37 19.40 17.76
C GLY A 64 -17.26 18.46 18.14
N CYS A 65 -16.08 19.02 18.33
CA CYS A 65 -14.92 18.28 18.82
C CYS A 65 -14.02 19.16 19.70
N VAL A 66 -13.21 18.51 20.54
CA VAL A 66 -12.09 19.14 21.23
C VAL A 66 -10.82 18.77 20.46
N ALA A 67 -9.98 19.77 20.16
CA ALA A 67 -8.69 19.54 19.55
C ALA A 67 -7.56 20.18 20.35
N LYS A 68 -6.36 19.62 20.23
CA LYS A 68 -5.15 20.07 20.92
C LYS A 68 -4.17 20.65 19.91
N HIS A 69 -3.65 21.84 20.21
CA HIS A 69 -2.60 22.53 19.47
C HIS A 69 -1.61 23.11 20.47
N ASP A 70 -0.32 22.80 20.34
CA ASP A 70 0.78 23.27 21.20
C ASP A 70 0.48 23.17 22.72
N GLY A 71 -0.16 22.09 23.12
CA GLY A 71 -0.54 21.85 24.51
C GLY A 71 -1.87 22.44 24.94
N GLU A 72 -2.42 23.39 24.20
CA GLU A 72 -3.69 24.05 24.49
C GLU A 72 -4.87 23.28 23.88
N TYR A 73 -5.99 23.21 24.62
CA TYR A 73 -7.22 22.56 24.17
C TYR A 73 -8.24 23.60 23.71
N THR A 74 -8.74 23.42 22.49
CA THR A 74 -9.78 24.26 21.91
C THR A 74 -11.01 23.43 21.58
N ARG A 75 -12.20 23.88 22.00
CA ARG A 75 -13.46 23.26 21.61
C ARG A 75 -14.06 23.94 20.38
N TYR A 76 -14.25 23.16 19.34
CA TYR A 76 -14.87 23.57 18.08
C TYR A 76 -16.32 23.12 18.06
N LYS A 77 -17.26 24.07 18.03
CA LYS A 77 -18.70 23.77 17.92
C LYS A 77 -19.12 23.64 16.47
N ALA A 78 -19.85 22.57 16.17
CA ALA A 78 -20.41 22.28 14.85
C ALA A 78 -21.94 22.45 14.86
N THR A 79 -22.43 23.40 14.10
CA THR A 79 -23.89 23.67 14.01
C THR A 79 -24.58 22.73 13.03
N LYS A 80 -23.88 22.26 11.99
CA LYS A 80 -24.40 21.33 10.97
C LYS A 80 -23.96 19.88 11.26
N GLY A 81 -22.70 19.64 11.43
CA GLY A 81 -22.14 18.30 11.68
C GLY A 81 -20.62 18.30 11.67
N VAL A 82 -20.06 17.14 11.97
CA VAL A 82 -18.63 16.81 11.92
C VAL A 82 -18.44 15.73 10.87
N VAL A 83 -17.41 15.82 10.06
CA VAL A 83 -17.01 14.79 9.11
C VAL A 83 -15.70 14.18 9.57
N LEU A 84 -15.69 12.86 9.77
CA LEU A 84 -14.48 12.08 10.00
C LEU A 84 -13.85 11.74 8.64
N ALA A 85 -12.72 12.35 8.34
CA ALA A 85 -11.92 12.09 7.14
C ALA A 85 -10.43 11.94 7.52
N THR A 86 -10.20 11.20 8.61
CA THR A 86 -8.90 11.11 9.30
C THR A 86 -7.95 10.09 8.66
N GLY A 87 -8.36 9.46 7.57
CA GLY A 87 -7.56 8.43 6.89
C GLY A 87 -7.49 7.11 7.67
N GLY A 88 -6.62 6.22 7.19
CA GLY A 88 -6.40 4.92 7.77
C GLY A 88 -5.40 4.93 8.95
N TYR A 89 -5.10 3.73 9.44
CA TYR A 89 -4.26 3.50 10.63
C TYR A 89 -3.00 2.66 10.35
N GLY A 90 -2.55 2.61 9.11
CA GLY A 90 -1.45 1.75 8.68
C GLY A 90 -0.11 1.98 9.40
N LYS A 91 0.16 3.21 9.87
CA LYS A 91 1.37 3.56 10.64
C LYS A 91 1.24 3.30 12.15
N ASP A 92 0.06 3.03 12.69
CA ASP A 92 -0.12 2.69 14.11
C ASP A 92 0.20 1.19 14.31
N VAL A 93 1.48 0.88 14.54
CA VAL A 93 1.98 -0.50 14.71
C VAL A 93 1.21 -1.22 15.82
N ALA A 94 1.02 -0.58 16.97
CA ALA A 94 0.31 -1.19 18.10
C ALA A 94 -1.15 -1.52 17.77
N PHE A 95 -1.83 -0.64 17.01
CA PHE A 95 -3.21 -0.86 16.61
C PHE A 95 -3.32 -1.96 15.53
N ARG A 96 -2.50 -1.87 14.46
CA ARG A 96 -2.55 -2.84 13.37
C ARG A 96 -2.14 -4.26 13.80
N SER A 97 -1.12 -4.39 14.69
CA SER A 97 -0.68 -5.69 15.22
C SER A 97 -1.73 -6.34 16.13
N ALA A 98 -2.56 -5.53 16.80
CA ALA A 98 -3.70 -6.05 17.57
C ALA A 98 -4.80 -6.61 16.65
N GLN A 99 -4.87 -6.16 15.38
CA GLN A 99 -5.83 -6.66 14.38
C GLN A 99 -5.25 -7.86 13.62
N ASP A 100 -3.99 -7.80 13.22
CA ASP A 100 -3.24 -8.89 12.58
C ASP A 100 -1.81 -8.94 13.16
N PRO A 101 -1.49 -9.95 13.99
CA PRO A 101 -0.17 -10.07 14.64
C PRO A 101 1.02 -10.17 13.68
N ARG A 102 0.80 -10.49 12.39
CA ARG A 102 1.86 -10.52 11.37
C ARG A 102 2.34 -9.11 11.01
N LEU A 103 1.50 -8.08 11.26
CA LEU A 103 1.75 -6.69 10.90
C LEU A 103 2.40 -5.91 12.05
N ASP A 104 3.45 -6.46 12.60
CA ASP A 104 4.26 -5.87 13.69
C ASP A 104 5.25 -4.80 13.18
N GLU A 105 6.20 -4.42 14.01
CA GLU A 105 7.24 -3.42 13.71
C GLU A 105 8.19 -3.85 12.59
N THR A 106 8.28 -5.13 12.27
CA THR A 106 9.14 -5.66 11.19
C THR A 106 8.53 -5.43 9.80
N VAL A 107 7.21 -5.20 9.75
CA VAL A 107 6.49 -4.88 8.51
C VAL A 107 6.40 -3.37 8.33
N GLY A 108 7.04 -2.85 7.29
CA GLY A 108 7.00 -1.44 6.92
C GLY A 108 5.58 -0.93 6.59
N CYS A 109 5.49 0.35 6.25
CA CYS A 109 4.23 0.96 5.82
C CYS A 109 4.48 1.99 4.72
N THR A 110 3.65 2.00 3.68
CA THR A 110 3.75 2.95 2.57
C THR A 110 3.15 4.32 2.89
N ASN A 111 2.35 4.43 3.97
CA ASN A 111 1.66 5.66 4.33
C ASN A 111 2.59 6.68 5.00
N PHE A 112 2.16 7.94 5.00
CA PHE A 112 2.83 8.99 5.76
C PHE A 112 2.64 8.83 7.29
N GLU A 113 3.47 9.50 8.09
CA GLU A 113 3.52 9.31 9.55
C GLU A 113 2.21 9.63 10.29
N GLY A 114 1.35 10.45 9.71
CA GLY A 114 0.05 10.80 10.28
C GLY A 114 -1.05 9.73 10.10
N ALA A 115 -0.80 8.66 9.35
CA ALA A 115 -1.78 7.58 9.14
C ALA A 115 -1.87 6.66 10.37
N THR A 116 -2.31 7.23 11.48
CA THR A 116 -2.43 6.58 12.80
C THR A 116 -3.88 6.30 13.16
N ALA A 117 -4.12 5.35 14.07
CA ALA A 117 -5.46 5.05 14.57
C ALA A 117 -6.05 6.16 15.48
N HIS A 118 -5.39 7.31 15.63
CA HIS A 118 -5.81 8.32 16.60
C HIS A 118 -7.24 8.80 16.37
N GLY A 119 -7.57 9.23 15.14
CA GLY A 119 -8.92 9.67 14.82
C GLY A 119 -9.98 8.59 14.96
N LEU A 120 -9.64 7.35 14.59
CA LEU A 120 -10.51 6.19 14.77
C LEU A 120 -10.74 5.92 16.27
N LYS A 121 -9.72 5.93 17.10
CA LYS A 121 -9.84 5.75 18.57
C LYS A 121 -10.75 6.81 19.19
N VAL A 122 -10.59 8.07 18.81
CA VAL A 122 -11.47 9.18 19.25
C VAL A 122 -12.93 8.94 18.85
N ALA A 123 -13.17 8.38 17.66
CA ALA A 123 -14.52 8.03 17.21
C ALA A 123 -15.09 6.83 18.01
N LEU A 124 -14.31 5.78 18.20
CA LEU A 124 -14.72 4.59 18.98
C LEU A 124 -15.06 4.97 20.43
N ASP A 125 -14.25 5.83 21.08
CA ASP A 125 -14.48 6.33 22.43
C ASP A 125 -15.80 7.13 22.54
N ALA A 126 -16.25 7.73 21.44
CA ALA A 126 -17.53 8.43 21.36
C ALA A 126 -18.73 7.52 21.04
N GLY A 127 -18.56 6.20 21.07
CA GLY A 127 -19.61 5.22 20.85
C GLY A 127 -19.88 4.90 19.37
N VAL A 128 -18.95 5.21 18.47
CA VAL A 128 -19.02 4.84 17.06
C VAL A 128 -18.71 3.35 16.87
N MET A 129 -19.42 2.71 15.95
CA MET A 129 -19.16 1.32 15.57
C MET A 129 -17.99 1.23 14.59
N GLY A 130 -16.95 0.48 14.97
CA GLY A 130 -15.87 0.07 14.05
C GLY A 130 -16.31 -1.10 13.19
N MET A 131 -15.76 -1.20 11.96
CA MET A 131 -16.07 -2.25 11.01
C MET A 131 -14.81 -2.71 10.27
N GLN A 132 -14.65 -4.03 10.12
CA GLN A 132 -13.58 -4.65 9.33
C GLN A 132 -12.17 -4.17 9.67
N LEU A 133 -11.89 -3.89 10.94
CA LEU A 133 -10.61 -3.34 11.39
C LEU A 133 -9.42 -4.30 11.18
N ASP A 134 -9.70 -5.59 11.00
CA ASP A 134 -8.76 -6.65 10.63
C ASP A 134 -8.46 -6.72 9.13
N GLN A 135 -9.22 -5.99 8.29
CA GLN A 135 -9.03 -5.96 6.85
C GLN A 135 -7.99 -4.91 6.47
N ILE A 136 -6.72 -5.28 6.59
CA ILE A 136 -5.58 -4.43 6.28
C ILE A 136 -4.91 -4.94 5.00
N GLN A 137 -4.84 -4.11 3.97
CA GLN A 137 -4.17 -4.45 2.72
C GLN A 137 -2.68 -4.15 2.82
N CYS A 138 -1.86 -5.15 2.53
CA CYS A 138 -0.45 -4.96 2.24
C CYS A 138 -0.21 -4.77 0.73
N TYR A 139 0.85 -4.04 0.39
CA TYR A 139 1.33 -3.86 -0.97
C TYR A 139 2.58 -4.73 -1.18
N PRO A 140 2.55 -5.72 -2.09
CA PRO A 140 3.63 -6.70 -2.22
C PRO A 140 4.84 -6.17 -3.01
N TYR A 141 4.69 -5.06 -3.72
CA TYR A 141 5.68 -4.54 -4.65
C TYR A 141 6.53 -3.44 -4.01
N THR A 142 7.05 -3.70 -2.82
CA THR A 142 7.96 -2.79 -2.09
C THR A 142 9.22 -3.50 -1.68
N SER A 143 10.29 -2.73 -1.46
CA SER A 143 11.56 -3.26 -0.95
C SER A 143 11.71 -3.05 0.56
N PRO A 144 12.25 -4.00 1.31
CA PRO A 144 12.59 -3.82 2.72
C PRO A 144 13.77 -2.84 2.93
N GLU A 145 14.54 -2.54 1.89
CA GLU A 145 15.65 -1.58 1.92
C GLU A 145 15.20 -0.12 1.86
N GLU A 146 13.92 0.14 1.61
CA GLU A 146 13.37 1.49 1.48
C GLU A 146 12.35 1.78 2.57
N ASP A 147 12.28 3.02 3.00
CA ASP A 147 11.17 3.52 3.81
C ASP A 147 9.96 3.86 2.94
N SER A 148 8.78 3.91 3.55
CA SER A 148 7.53 4.30 2.88
C SER A 148 7.28 3.50 1.58
N PHE A 149 6.85 4.17 0.51
CA PHE A 149 6.57 3.53 -0.78
C PHE A 149 7.85 3.15 -1.53
N GLY A 150 8.90 3.96 -1.39
CA GLY A 150 10.18 3.77 -2.06
C GLY A 150 10.17 4.21 -3.54
N CYS A 151 11.36 4.25 -4.15
CA CYS A 151 11.52 4.56 -5.58
C CYS A 151 11.41 3.31 -6.47
N ALA A 152 11.62 2.12 -5.89
CA ALA A 152 11.62 0.87 -6.63
C ALA A 152 10.23 0.26 -6.84
N ALA A 153 9.18 0.75 -6.17
CA ALA A 153 7.87 0.10 -6.18
C ALA A 153 7.27 -0.11 -7.58
N THR A 154 7.38 0.90 -8.47
CA THR A 154 6.89 0.78 -9.84
C THR A 154 7.69 -0.25 -10.65
N TRP A 155 9.00 -0.32 -10.43
CA TRP A 155 9.86 -1.33 -11.03
C TRP A 155 9.51 -2.74 -10.53
N ILE A 156 9.37 -2.93 -9.22
CA ILE A 156 9.00 -4.22 -8.61
C ILE A 156 7.64 -4.71 -9.13
N GLU A 157 6.66 -3.81 -9.29
CA GLU A 157 5.36 -4.15 -9.88
C GLU A 157 5.51 -4.57 -11.35
N ALA A 158 6.38 -3.91 -12.13
CA ALA A 158 6.69 -4.28 -13.50
C ALA A 158 7.38 -5.64 -13.57
N GLU A 159 8.41 -5.86 -12.75
CA GLU A 159 9.10 -7.15 -12.66
C GLU A 159 8.12 -8.29 -12.38
N SER A 160 7.18 -8.11 -11.45
CA SER A 160 6.16 -9.12 -11.15
C SER A 160 5.34 -9.55 -12.36
N ALA A 161 5.18 -8.69 -13.36
CA ALA A 161 4.48 -9.02 -14.61
C ALA A 161 5.35 -9.77 -15.61
N TYR A 162 6.66 -9.52 -15.62
CA TYR A 162 7.59 -10.02 -16.65
C TYR A 162 8.61 -11.04 -16.13
N ALA A 163 8.76 -11.19 -14.83
CA ALA A 163 9.79 -11.98 -14.20
C ALA A 163 9.24 -12.85 -13.05
N PRO A 164 9.95 -13.90 -12.63
CA PRO A 164 9.56 -14.70 -11.49
C PRO A 164 9.97 -14.04 -10.17
N THR A 165 9.19 -14.33 -9.11
CA THR A 165 9.55 -14.05 -7.73
C THR A 165 10.02 -15.34 -7.07
N ILE A 166 11.22 -15.32 -6.52
CA ILE A 166 11.95 -16.50 -6.02
C ILE A 166 12.04 -16.46 -4.49
N ASP A 167 11.68 -17.55 -3.85
CA ASP A 167 12.01 -17.83 -2.46
C ASP A 167 13.53 -18.09 -2.35
N PRO A 168 14.31 -17.24 -1.65
CA PRO A 168 15.74 -17.40 -1.57
C PRO A 168 16.17 -18.70 -0.83
N THR A 169 15.31 -19.26 0.02
CA THR A 169 15.66 -20.47 0.81
C THR A 169 15.61 -21.75 -0.03
N THR A 170 14.83 -21.74 -1.12
CA THR A 170 14.64 -22.92 -1.98
C THR A 170 15.11 -22.72 -3.41
N GLY A 171 15.28 -21.48 -3.85
CA GLY A 171 15.55 -21.11 -5.24
C GLY A 171 14.33 -21.28 -6.15
N LYS A 172 13.11 -21.36 -5.61
CA LYS A 172 11.90 -21.67 -6.38
C LYS A 172 10.86 -20.56 -6.31
N ARG A 173 10.00 -20.51 -7.33
CA ARG A 173 8.73 -19.81 -7.27
C ARG A 173 7.80 -20.47 -6.25
N PHE A 174 6.85 -19.74 -5.71
CA PHE A 174 5.93 -20.22 -4.68
C PHE A 174 4.50 -19.74 -4.90
N VAL A 175 4.26 -18.83 -5.86
CA VAL A 175 2.95 -18.22 -6.10
C VAL A 175 2.84 -17.69 -7.54
N ASN A 176 1.63 -17.41 -7.98
CA ASN A 176 1.36 -16.56 -9.14
C ASN A 176 1.59 -15.09 -8.76
N GLU A 177 2.59 -14.43 -9.33
CA GLU A 177 2.98 -13.05 -9.02
C GLU A 177 1.90 -12.02 -9.41
N LEU A 178 0.92 -12.43 -10.24
CA LEU A 178 -0.19 -11.60 -10.71
C LEU A 178 -1.53 -11.97 -10.05
N THR A 179 -1.51 -12.75 -8.97
CA THR A 179 -2.70 -12.98 -8.16
C THR A 179 -3.11 -11.68 -7.43
N ASP A 180 -4.24 -11.69 -6.72
CA ASP A 180 -4.61 -10.53 -5.90
C ASP A 180 -3.57 -10.25 -4.80
N ARG A 181 -3.47 -8.98 -4.39
CA ARG A 181 -2.46 -8.51 -3.44
C ARG A 181 -2.48 -9.27 -2.12
N LYS A 182 -3.68 -9.64 -1.63
CA LYS A 182 -3.79 -10.36 -0.36
C LYS A 182 -3.14 -11.73 -0.45
N ARG A 183 -3.48 -12.52 -1.49
CA ARG A 183 -2.89 -13.86 -1.68
C ARG A 183 -1.40 -13.80 -1.90
N PHE A 184 -0.92 -12.81 -2.65
CA PHE A 184 0.51 -12.65 -2.86
C PHE A 184 1.24 -12.31 -1.55
N CYS A 185 0.74 -11.32 -0.79
CA CYS A 185 1.32 -10.97 0.51
C CYS A 185 1.25 -12.12 1.52
N ASP A 186 0.14 -12.86 1.58
CA ASP A 186 0.02 -14.02 2.46
C ASP A 186 1.08 -15.08 2.12
N ALA A 187 1.28 -15.40 0.83
CA ALA A 187 2.33 -16.32 0.39
C ALA A 187 3.74 -15.81 0.72
N MET A 188 3.99 -14.50 0.58
CA MET A 188 5.26 -13.89 0.99
C MET A 188 5.51 -14.03 2.49
N PHE A 189 4.49 -13.79 3.33
CA PHE A 189 4.59 -13.98 4.78
C PHE A 189 4.79 -15.46 5.17
N GLU A 190 4.24 -16.42 4.41
CA GLU A 190 4.48 -17.85 4.62
C GLU A 190 5.94 -18.25 4.33
N VAL A 191 6.59 -17.65 3.34
CA VAL A 191 8.03 -17.82 3.09
C VAL A 191 8.87 -17.24 4.25
N GLY A 192 8.42 -16.12 4.84
CA GLY A 192 8.98 -15.56 6.08
C GLY A 192 10.30 -14.81 5.93
N THR A 193 10.75 -14.53 4.72
CA THR A 193 11.96 -13.75 4.40
C THR A 193 11.75 -12.95 3.11
N PRO A 194 12.43 -11.79 2.95
CA PRO A 194 12.35 -11.03 1.70
C PRO A 194 12.73 -11.87 0.48
N LEU A 195 11.93 -11.74 -0.55
CA LEU A 195 11.99 -12.54 -1.77
C LEU A 195 12.87 -11.88 -2.82
N LEU A 196 13.31 -12.63 -3.81
CA LEU A 196 14.07 -12.09 -4.93
C LEU A 196 13.18 -12.03 -6.17
N GLN A 197 12.98 -10.84 -6.69
CA GLN A 197 12.48 -10.66 -8.05
C GLN A 197 13.69 -10.61 -8.99
N ILE A 198 13.67 -11.46 -10.02
CA ILE A 198 14.82 -11.64 -10.93
C ILE A 198 14.37 -11.36 -12.35
N GLY A 199 14.56 -10.12 -12.78
CA GLY A 199 14.31 -9.68 -14.15
C GLY A 199 15.54 -9.76 -15.05
N SER A 200 15.36 -9.40 -16.32
CA SER A 200 16.47 -9.26 -17.28
C SER A 200 16.28 -8.02 -18.15
N VAL A 201 17.37 -7.58 -18.79
CA VAL A 201 17.37 -6.40 -19.66
C VAL A 201 16.34 -6.48 -20.79
N ASP A 202 15.98 -7.68 -21.25
CA ASP A 202 15.00 -7.88 -22.32
C ASP A 202 13.54 -7.62 -21.90
N ASN A 203 13.28 -7.52 -20.59
CA ASN A 203 11.95 -7.39 -19.99
C ASN A 203 11.74 -6.07 -19.23
N VAL A 204 12.43 -4.98 -19.62
CA VAL A 204 12.25 -3.65 -19.06
C VAL A 204 11.25 -2.86 -19.92
N PRO A 205 9.99 -2.69 -19.48
CA PRO A 205 9.03 -1.87 -20.21
C PRO A 205 9.39 -0.38 -20.14
N ASP A 206 9.21 0.35 -21.23
CA ASP A 206 9.53 1.79 -21.33
C ASP A 206 8.90 2.63 -20.20
N TRP A 207 7.69 2.27 -19.78
CA TRP A 207 6.94 3.01 -18.76
C TRP A 207 7.52 2.90 -17.34
N CYS A 208 8.44 1.95 -17.07
CA CYS A 208 9.09 1.78 -15.77
C CYS A 208 10.61 1.97 -15.82
N ALA A 209 11.19 2.32 -16.97
CA ALA A 209 12.64 2.48 -17.13
C ALA A 209 13.23 3.49 -16.14
N GLU A 210 12.57 4.64 -15.94
CA GLU A 210 12.99 5.64 -14.94
C GLU A 210 12.96 5.09 -13.51
N SER A 211 11.96 4.27 -13.15
CA SER A 211 11.90 3.64 -11.83
C SER A 211 13.03 2.63 -11.63
N LEU A 212 13.39 1.88 -12.67
CA LEU A 212 14.57 1.00 -12.63
C LEU A 212 15.86 1.79 -12.44
N GLU A 213 16.06 2.87 -13.23
CA GLU A 213 17.24 3.73 -13.09
C GLU A 213 17.38 4.29 -11.68
N ASN A 214 16.27 4.77 -11.10
CA ASN A 214 16.24 5.28 -9.74
C ASN A 214 16.53 4.18 -8.71
N ALA A 215 15.97 2.98 -8.88
CA ALA A 215 16.19 1.84 -8.00
C ALA A 215 17.65 1.34 -8.04
N LEU A 216 18.27 1.34 -9.23
CA LEU A 216 19.70 1.04 -9.42
C LEU A 216 20.59 2.10 -8.76
N ALA A 217 20.30 3.39 -8.99
CA ALA A 217 21.04 4.49 -8.39
C ALA A 217 20.98 4.49 -6.86
N ALA A 218 19.85 4.08 -6.29
CA ALA A 218 19.65 3.92 -4.86
C ALA A 218 20.25 2.61 -4.28
N GLY A 219 20.70 1.67 -5.15
CA GLY A 219 21.21 0.37 -4.74
C GLY A 219 20.14 -0.61 -4.23
N VAL A 220 18.88 -0.31 -4.44
CA VAL A 220 17.73 -1.17 -4.07
C VAL A 220 17.57 -2.30 -5.07
N THR A 221 17.73 -2.01 -6.36
CA THR A 221 17.90 -3.00 -7.43
C THR A 221 19.37 -3.11 -7.76
N ARG A 222 19.83 -4.32 -8.01
CA ARG A 222 21.25 -4.60 -8.31
C ARG A 222 21.37 -5.39 -9.59
N GLU A 223 22.49 -5.15 -10.33
CA GLU A 223 22.83 -5.85 -11.56
C GLU A 223 23.73 -7.04 -11.30
N PHE A 224 23.47 -8.14 -12.04
CA PHE A 224 24.26 -9.36 -12.00
C PHE A 224 24.50 -9.88 -13.41
N SER A 225 25.67 -10.51 -13.61
CA SER A 225 26.04 -11.07 -14.92
C SER A 225 25.62 -12.55 -15.08
N SER A 226 25.26 -13.22 -13.98
CA SER A 226 24.88 -14.64 -14.01
C SER A 226 24.00 -15.05 -12.82
N LEU A 227 23.30 -16.19 -12.95
CA LEU A 227 22.56 -16.81 -11.85
C LEU A 227 23.49 -17.31 -10.72
N GLU A 228 24.74 -17.66 -11.05
CA GLU A 228 25.76 -18.04 -10.08
C GLU A 228 26.11 -16.87 -9.14
N GLU A 229 26.25 -15.67 -9.69
CA GLU A 229 26.49 -14.47 -8.87
C GLU A 229 25.30 -14.16 -7.97
N ILE A 230 24.07 -14.25 -8.50
CA ILE A 230 22.84 -14.07 -7.71
C ILE A 230 22.78 -15.08 -6.57
N ALA A 231 22.99 -16.36 -6.89
CA ALA A 231 22.96 -17.43 -5.90
C ALA A 231 24.00 -17.24 -4.80
N SER A 232 25.22 -16.82 -5.18
CA SER A 232 26.30 -16.54 -4.22
C SER A 232 26.02 -15.33 -3.34
N GLU A 233 25.44 -14.26 -3.90
CA GLU A 233 25.18 -13.02 -3.18
C GLU A 233 24.06 -13.17 -2.15
N PHE A 234 23.01 -13.91 -2.49
CA PHE A 234 21.80 -14.04 -1.67
C PHE A 234 21.67 -15.40 -0.96
N ASP A 235 22.73 -16.24 -1.01
CA ASP A 235 22.77 -17.59 -0.42
C ASP A 235 21.60 -18.48 -0.89
N VAL A 236 21.31 -18.43 -2.20
CA VAL A 236 20.23 -19.21 -2.82
C VAL A 236 20.77 -20.57 -3.32
N PRO A 237 20.06 -21.69 -3.14
CA PRO A 237 20.43 -22.97 -3.73
C PRO A 237 20.51 -22.87 -5.26
N LEU A 238 21.72 -22.87 -5.82
CA LEU A 238 21.98 -22.62 -7.26
C LEU A 238 21.24 -23.59 -8.17
N ASP A 239 21.24 -24.89 -7.84
CA ASP A 239 20.58 -25.90 -8.67
C ASP A 239 19.05 -25.69 -8.67
N GLY A 240 18.48 -25.29 -7.53
CA GLY A 240 17.07 -24.92 -7.41
C GLY A 240 16.74 -23.71 -8.26
N LEU A 241 17.54 -22.65 -8.15
CA LEU A 241 17.38 -21.41 -8.93
C LEU A 241 17.45 -21.67 -10.44
N LYS A 242 18.47 -22.41 -10.90
CA LYS A 242 18.62 -22.74 -12.34
C LYS A 242 17.42 -23.53 -12.86
N ALA A 243 17.03 -24.59 -12.15
CA ALA A 243 15.89 -25.41 -12.54
C ALA A 243 14.59 -24.61 -12.60
N GLN A 244 14.39 -23.69 -11.65
CA GLN A 244 13.21 -22.83 -11.65
C GLN A 244 13.23 -21.81 -12.79
N MET A 245 14.39 -21.18 -13.07
CA MET A 245 14.51 -20.24 -14.19
C MET A 245 14.30 -20.94 -15.53
N ASP A 246 14.81 -22.16 -15.71
CA ASP A 246 14.57 -22.96 -16.91
C ASP A 246 13.09 -23.29 -17.09
N SER A 247 12.41 -23.73 -16.00
CA SER A 247 10.97 -24.01 -16.00
C SER A 247 10.14 -22.77 -16.34
N TYR A 248 10.41 -21.63 -15.68
CA TYR A 248 9.73 -20.36 -15.95
C TYR A 248 9.91 -19.92 -17.40
N ASN A 249 11.13 -19.98 -17.92
CA ASN A 249 11.45 -19.58 -19.29
C ASN A 249 10.78 -20.48 -20.35
N ALA A 250 10.65 -21.77 -20.03
CA ALA A 250 9.88 -22.70 -20.88
C ALA A 250 8.39 -22.31 -20.91
N CYS A 251 7.79 -21.95 -19.76
CA CYS A 251 6.42 -21.46 -19.67
C CYS A 251 6.22 -20.16 -20.46
N VAL A 252 7.13 -19.19 -20.34
CA VAL A 252 7.09 -17.94 -21.11
C VAL A 252 7.12 -18.23 -22.62
N THR A 253 8.00 -19.14 -23.05
CA THR A 253 8.14 -19.54 -24.46
C THR A 253 6.88 -20.25 -24.98
N ALA A 254 6.24 -21.07 -24.14
CA ALA A 254 4.99 -21.75 -24.46
C ALA A 254 3.76 -20.82 -24.41
N GLY A 255 3.88 -19.66 -23.74
CA GLY A 255 2.78 -18.74 -23.51
C GLY A 255 1.79 -19.19 -22.45
N GLU A 256 2.15 -20.21 -21.64
CA GLU A 256 1.30 -20.81 -20.61
C GLU A 256 2.12 -21.15 -19.38
N ASP A 257 1.74 -20.61 -18.21
CA ASP A 257 2.33 -20.96 -16.92
C ASP A 257 1.58 -22.17 -16.31
N THR A 258 2.17 -23.34 -16.46
CA THR A 258 1.61 -24.60 -15.95
C THR A 258 1.86 -24.82 -14.45
N GLU A 259 2.70 -23.98 -13.79
CA GLU A 259 3.02 -24.10 -12.36
C GLU A 259 2.01 -23.33 -11.49
N PHE A 260 1.78 -22.06 -11.83
CA PHE A 260 0.96 -21.16 -11.00
C PHE A 260 -0.14 -20.42 -11.78
N GLY A 261 -0.23 -20.61 -13.11
CA GLY A 261 -1.26 -19.99 -13.94
C GLY A 261 -1.08 -18.48 -14.14
N LYS A 262 0.16 -17.98 -14.10
CA LYS A 262 0.47 -16.58 -14.39
C LYS A 262 0.13 -16.25 -15.84
N LEU A 263 -0.55 -15.14 -16.04
CA LEU A 263 -0.83 -14.62 -17.38
C LEU A 263 0.35 -13.80 -17.89
N PHE A 264 1.01 -14.27 -18.92
CA PHE A 264 2.12 -13.56 -19.54
C PHE A 264 1.63 -12.39 -20.39
N ASN A 265 2.35 -11.27 -20.34
CA ASN A 265 2.17 -10.19 -21.29
C ASN A 265 2.56 -10.68 -22.71
N PRO A 266 1.89 -10.19 -23.77
CA PRO A 266 2.20 -10.61 -25.14
C PRO A 266 3.64 -10.31 -25.60
N ASP A 267 4.32 -9.38 -24.95
CA ASP A 267 5.70 -8.96 -25.21
C ASP A 267 6.70 -9.51 -24.15
N ALA A 268 6.24 -10.36 -23.22
CA ALA A 268 7.14 -11.00 -22.27
C ALA A 268 8.13 -11.92 -22.97
N LYS A 269 9.38 -11.87 -22.57
CA LYS A 269 10.48 -12.69 -23.07
C LYS A 269 11.04 -13.58 -21.96
N PRO A 270 11.67 -14.71 -22.30
CA PRO A 270 12.44 -15.48 -21.34
C PRO A 270 13.49 -14.64 -20.61
N VAL A 271 13.67 -14.87 -19.32
CA VAL A 271 14.65 -14.19 -18.47
C VAL A 271 15.98 -14.93 -18.58
N VAL A 272 16.73 -14.65 -19.67
CA VAL A 272 17.97 -15.38 -20.02
C VAL A 272 19.14 -14.46 -20.38
N THR A 273 18.89 -13.17 -20.57
CA THR A 273 19.91 -12.23 -21.05
C THR A 273 20.37 -11.33 -19.90
N ALA A 274 21.67 -11.36 -19.60
CA ALA A 274 22.26 -10.40 -18.65
C ALA A 274 22.36 -8.98 -19.26
N PRO A 275 22.40 -7.91 -18.43
CA PRO A 275 22.33 -7.97 -17.00
C PRO A 275 20.99 -8.47 -16.47
N TYR A 276 21.08 -9.25 -15.38
CA TYR A 276 19.92 -9.55 -14.57
C TYR A 276 19.73 -8.43 -13.54
N TYR A 277 18.49 -8.02 -13.36
CA TYR A 277 18.11 -7.06 -12.32
C TYR A 277 17.47 -7.81 -11.16
N VAL A 278 18.03 -7.64 -9.97
CA VAL A 278 17.51 -8.32 -8.78
C VAL A 278 17.10 -7.32 -7.74
N THR A 279 15.85 -7.41 -7.32
CA THR A 279 15.28 -6.57 -6.26
C THR A 279 14.76 -7.47 -5.14
N ARG A 280 15.09 -7.13 -3.88
CA ARG A 280 14.45 -7.78 -2.75
C ARG A 280 13.05 -7.18 -2.56
N ALA A 281 12.04 -8.04 -2.49
CA ALA A 281 10.65 -7.64 -2.33
C ALA A 281 10.10 -8.14 -0.99
N TRP A 282 9.40 -7.24 -0.28
CA TRP A 282 8.71 -7.57 0.96
C TRP A 282 7.45 -6.71 1.14
N PRO A 283 6.33 -7.27 1.65
CA PRO A 283 5.10 -6.52 1.79
C PRO A 283 5.23 -5.37 2.79
N LYS A 284 4.55 -4.27 2.50
CA LYS A 284 4.32 -3.19 3.48
C LYS A 284 2.83 -2.93 3.63
N VAL A 285 2.41 -2.56 4.83
CA VAL A 285 1.04 -2.08 5.05
C VAL A 285 0.78 -0.88 4.14
N HIS A 286 -0.35 -0.89 3.45
CA HIS A 286 -0.63 0.08 2.39
C HIS A 286 -1.96 0.79 2.56
N HIS A 287 -3.03 0.06 2.86
CA HIS A 287 -4.39 0.61 2.93
C HIS A 287 -5.21 -0.13 3.99
N CYS A 288 -5.99 0.63 4.76
CA CYS A 288 -6.93 0.08 5.72
C CYS A 288 -8.31 0.02 5.07
N MET A 289 -8.85 -1.20 4.89
CA MET A 289 -10.19 -1.40 4.31
C MET A 289 -11.28 -1.18 5.34
N GLY A 290 -10.95 -1.24 6.61
CA GLY A 290 -11.84 -1.02 7.74
C GLY A 290 -11.67 0.38 8.34
N GLY A 291 -12.70 0.79 9.07
CA GLY A 291 -12.78 2.10 9.72
C GLY A 291 -14.05 2.24 10.54
N VAL A 292 -14.66 3.42 10.54
CA VAL A 292 -15.98 3.63 11.14
C VAL A 292 -17.07 3.14 10.19
N LYS A 293 -18.08 2.47 10.73
CA LYS A 293 -19.22 2.03 9.91
C LYS A 293 -20.07 3.24 9.49
N THR A 294 -20.42 3.30 8.20
CA THR A 294 -21.34 4.31 7.64
C THR A 294 -22.53 3.67 6.91
N ASP A 295 -23.59 4.44 6.72
CA ASP A 295 -24.66 4.09 5.80
C ASP A 295 -24.45 4.74 4.41
N ILE A 296 -25.42 4.55 3.50
CA ILE A 296 -25.35 5.07 2.12
C ILE A 296 -25.42 6.60 2.04
N ASP A 297 -25.82 7.27 3.12
CA ASP A 297 -25.84 8.73 3.25
C ASP A 297 -24.56 9.25 3.95
N CYS A 298 -23.55 8.41 4.10
CA CYS A 298 -22.29 8.67 4.81
C CYS A 298 -22.46 9.03 6.30
N ARG A 299 -23.64 8.71 6.90
CA ARG A 299 -23.86 8.92 8.34
C ARG A 299 -23.13 7.80 9.12
N VAL A 300 -22.37 8.19 10.13
CA VAL A 300 -21.65 7.25 10.98
C VAL A 300 -22.63 6.52 11.90
N ILE A 301 -22.47 5.21 12.02
CA ILE A 301 -23.32 4.31 12.83
C ILE A 301 -22.73 4.15 14.22
N GLY A 302 -23.58 4.23 15.22
CA GLY A 302 -23.23 3.99 16.62
C GLY A 302 -23.25 2.49 17.00
N ASN A 303 -22.76 2.19 18.20
CA ASN A 303 -22.80 0.83 18.77
C ASN A 303 -24.23 0.31 19.01
N ASP A 304 -25.23 1.20 19.01
CA ASP A 304 -26.66 0.88 19.03
C ASP A 304 -27.25 0.53 17.65
N LEU A 305 -26.41 0.49 16.62
CA LEU A 305 -26.75 0.25 15.22
C LEU A 305 -27.55 1.36 14.54
N GLU A 306 -27.72 2.51 15.19
CA GLU A 306 -28.43 3.66 14.65
C GLU A 306 -27.44 4.75 14.18
N PRO A 307 -27.84 5.56 13.18
CA PRO A 307 -27.02 6.69 12.73
C PRO A 307 -26.84 7.74 13.84
N ILE A 308 -25.60 8.13 14.10
CA ILE A 308 -25.27 9.21 15.02
C ILE A 308 -25.56 10.55 14.35
N VAL A 309 -26.56 11.28 14.87
CA VAL A 309 -26.96 12.58 14.30
C VAL A 309 -25.79 13.57 14.33
N GLY A 310 -25.51 14.19 13.19
CA GLY A 310 -24.48 15.21 13.06
C GLY A 310 -23.06 14.65 12.94
N LEU A 311 -22.89 13.33 12.73
CA LEU A 311 -21.60 12.72 12.46
C LEU A 311 -21.61 11.97 11.11
N TYR A 312 -20.63 12.28 10.29
CA TYR A 312 -20.44 11.70 8.96
C TYR A 312 -19.03 11.16 8.80
N GLY A 313 -18.85 10.19 7.90
CA GLY A 313 -17.54 9.60 7.59
C GLY A 313 -17.26 9.65 6.09
N ALA A 314 -15.99 9.79 5.72
CA ALA A 314 -15.56 9.78 4.32
C ALA A 314 -14.11 9.29 4.16
N GLY A 315 -13.85 8.66 3.01
CA GLY A 315 -12.52 8.20 2.63
C GLY A 315 -12.07 6.96 3.42
N GLU A 316 -10.75 6.79 3.58
CA GLU A 316 -10.15 5.63 4.25
C GLU A 316 -10.48 5.55 5.77
N ALA A 317 -11.15 6.55 6.33
CA ALA A 317 -11.64 6.50 7.71
C ALA A 317 -12.89 5.62 7.89
N THR A 318 -13.50 5.14 6.76
CA THR A 318 -14.80 4.43 6.74
C THR A 318 -14.71 3.04 6.16
#